data_c2e093ee5ccd99fcf284a78991b29967
#
_entry.id   c2e093ee5ccd99fcf284a78991b29967
#
_cell.length_a   1.000
_cell.length_b   1.000
_cell.length_c   1.000
_cell.angle_alpha   90.00
_cell.angle_beta   90.00
_cell.angle_gamma   90.00
#
_symmetry.space_group_name_H-M   'P 1'
#
loop_
_entity.id
_entity.type
_entity.pdbx_description
1 polymer ?
#
loop_
_entity_poly.entity_id
_entity_poly.type
_entity_poly.pdbx_seq_one_letter_code
_entity_poly.pdbx_strand_id
1 'polypeptide(L)'
;SCRITRNYGDPQNRYRVLCKADPERSTGGETDLTPVFVHGTAATILEGRGLTGNLPFWMTAGWGYYVEHRIFRLCRVHYIDFKTYYANEKADFKRGATLEPNEDWPGPLKKMCKKDIRETLETVCKAEILTLTPNQSGYIFALTYFLVGNDENIAKYRKLVERARQGETITKSVLLDTYGYEDDDALEADWYEFMESRDFR
;
A
#
# COMPACT_ATOMS: atom_id res chain seq x y z
N SER A 1 -12.21 1.51 13.23
CA SER A 1 -11.76 2.22 12.04
C SER A 1 -10.80 3.34 12.43
N CYS A 2 -9.68 3.44 11.75
CA CYS A 2 -8.77 4.55 11.92
C CYS A 2 -9.09 5.58 10.84
N ARG A 3 -9.30 6.83 11.21
CA ARG A 3 -9.54 7.92 10.28
C ARG A 3 -8.44 8.95 10.45
N ILE A 4 -7.72 9.21 9.38
CA ILE A 4 -6.80 10.35 9.32
C ILE A 4 -7.62 11.54 8.87
N THR A 5 -7.75 12.55 9.72
CA THR A 5 -8.42 13.80 9.36
C THR A 5 -7.37 14.88 9.15
N ARG A 6 -7.47 15.55 8.01
CA ARG A 6 -6.67 16.73 7.69
C ARG A 6 -7.36 17.96 8.23
N ASN A 7 -6.67 18.74 9.03
CA ASN A 7 -7.19 20.01 9.52
C ASN A 7 -6.53 21.13 8.70
N TYR A 8 -7.25 21.67 7.72
CA TYR A 8 -6.76 22.69 6.79
C TYR A 8 -6.54 24.06 7.42
N GLY A 9 -7.00 24.27 8.67
CA GLY A 9 -7.01 25.58 9.33
C GLY A 9 -5.91 25.81 10.36
N ASP A 10 -5.12 24.80 10.74
CA ASP A 10 -4.11 24.93 11.78
C ASP A 10 -2.73 24.45 11.30
N PRO A 11 -1.76 25.35 11.09
CA PRO A 11 -0.42 24.99 10.64
C PRO A 11 0.36 24.10 11.61
N GLN A 12 -0.02 24.08 12.90
CA GLN A 12 0.66 23.29 13.93
C GLN A 12 0.01 21.92 14.15
N ASN A 13 -1.25 21.73 13.74
CA ASN A 13 -2.04 20.49 13.91
C ASN A 13 -2.51 19.93 12.57
N ARG A 14 -1.65 19.85 11.58
CA ARG A 14 -2.00 19.44 10.21
C ARG A 14 -2.54 18.02 10.09
N TYR A 15 -2.21 17.15 11.02
CA TYR A 15 -2.61 15.74 10.95
C TYR A 15 -3.10 15.25 12.31
N ARG A 16 -4.30 14.71 12.34
CA ARG A 16 -4.81 13.93 13.48
C ARG A 16 -5.09 12.51 13.01
N VAL A 17 -4.43 11.56 13.64
CA VAL A 17 -4.77 10.14 13.50
C VAL A 17 -5.83 9.85 14.55
N LEU A 18 -7.09 9.70 14.12
CA LEU A 18 -8.19 9.32 14.99
C LEU A 18 -8.44 7.81 14.80
N CYS A 19 -8.00 7.01 15.75
CA CYS A 19 -8.34 5.60 15.82
C CYS A 19 -9.59 5.44 16.67
N LYS A 20 -10.71 5.04 16.08
CA LYS A 20 -11.91 4.66 16.79
C LYS A 20 -11.91 3.13 16.95
N ALA A 21 -11.76 2.66 18.18
CA ALA A 21 -12.07 1.27 18.52
C ALA A 21 -13.57 1.06 18.24
N ASP A 22 -13.90 0.06 17.44
CA ASP A 22 -15.29 -0.35 17.25
C ASP A 22 -15.54 -1.52 18.23
N PRO A 23 -16.25 -1.27 19.33
CA PRO A 23 -16.48 -2.28 20.36
C PRO A 23 -17.31 -3.47 19.84
N GLU A 24 -18.07 -3.30 18.76
CA GLU A 24 -18.87 -4.38 18.18
C GLU A 24 -18.03 -5.33 17.29
N ARG A 25 -16.80 -4.92 16.91
CA ARG A 25 -15.86 -5.74 16.14
C ARG A 25 -14.89 -6.56 17.01
N SER A 26 -14.87 -6.33 18.31
CA SER A 26 -14.06 -7.14 19.22
C SER A 26 -14.79 -8.42 19.61
N THR A 27 -14.85 -9.40 18.71
CA THR A 27 -15.17 -10.76 19.11
C THR A 27 -14.01 -11.33 19.91
N GLY A 28 -13.97 -11.02 21.21
CA GLY A 28 -13.23 -11.83 22.19
C GLY A 28 -11.75 -11.59 22.35
N GLY A 29 -11.19 -10.42 22.04
CA GLY A 29 -9.80 -10.09 22.33
C GLY A 29 -9.52 -8.59 22.22
N GLU A 30 -8.61 -8.07 23.02
CA GLU A 30 -8.11 -6.71 22.86
C GLU A 30 -7.70 -6.48 21.39
N THR A 31 -8.38 -5.57 20.70
CA THR A 31 -8.01 -5.23 19.33
C THR A 31 -6.70 -4.44 19.41
N ASP A 32 -5.59 -5.10 19.14
CA ASP A 32 -4.30 -4.43 19.02
C ASP A 32 -4.37 -3.42 17.86
N LEU A 33 -4.47 -2.14 18.20
CA LEU A 33 -4.53 -1.03 17.24
C LEU A 33 -3.13 -0.60 16.78
N THR A 34 -2.06 -1.18 17.34
CA THR A 34 -0.68 -0.77 17.07
C THR A 34 -0.32 -0.86 15.57
N PRO A 35 -0.64 -1.95 14.84
CA PRO A 35 -0.37 -2.01 13.40
C PRO A 35 -1.12 -0.92 12.60
N VAL A 36 -2.38 -0.66 12.94
CA VAL A 36 -3.19 0.39 12.30
C VAL A 36 -2.59 1.77 12.53
N PHE A 37 -2.10 2.03 13.75
CA PHE A 37 -1.43 3.28 14.10
C PHE A 37 -0.11 3.44 13.35
N VAL A 38 0.70 2.39 13.30
CA VAL A 38 2.00 2.40 12.58
C VAL A 38 1.77 2.65 11.09
N HIS A 39 0.85 1.91 10.46
CA HIS A 39 0.50 2.12 9.06
C HIS A 39 0.07 3.57 8.79
N GLY A 40 -0.90 4.07 9.53
CA GLY A 40 -1.42 5.42 9.36
C GLY A 40 -0.36 6.51 9.59
N THR A 41 0.48 6.33 10.59
CA THR A 41 1.58 7.26 10.90
C THR A 41 2.62 7.27 9.78
N ALA A 42 3.03 6.10 9.29
CA ALA A 42 4.00 5.99 8.19
C ALA A 42 3.48 6.65 6.91
N ALA A 43 2.22 6.37 6.53
CA ALA A 43 1.58 6.99 5.39
C ALA A 43 1.51 8.53 5.53
N THR A 44 1.13 9.03 6.71
CA THR A 44 1.05 10.47 7.01
C THR A 44 2.41 11.15 6.97
N ILE A 45 3.48 10.50 7.47
CA ILE A 45 4.83 11.05 7.42
C ILE A 45 5.29 11.17 5.96
N LEU A 46 5.06 10.17 5.14
CA LEU A 46 5.41 10.22 3.72
C LEU A 46 4.63 11.33 3.00
N GLU A 47 3.32 11.41 3.22
CA GLU A 47 2.48 12.47 2.65
C GLU A 47 2.95 13.86 3.07
N GLY A 48 3.31 14.05 4.34
CA GLY A 48 3.87 15.30 4.84
C GLY A 48 5.22 15.65 4.22
N ARG A 49 6.03 14.66 3.84
CA ARG A 49 7.30 14.86 3.12
C ARG A 49 7.08 15.22 1.66
N GLY A 50 6.06 14.66 1.01
CA GLY A 50 5.73 14.92 -0.39
C GLY A 50 4.94 16.22 -0.65
N LEU A 51 4.64 17.02 0.40
CA LEU A 51 3.77 18.20 0.30
C LEU A 51 2.43 17.94 -0.39
N THR A 52 1.56 17.29 0.37
CA THR A 52 0.11 17.35 0.24
C THR A 52 -0.49 17.37 -1.18
N GLY A 53 -0.84 16.19 -1.67
CA GLY A 53 -1.67 16.04 -2.86
C GLY A 53 -0.94 15.66 -4.15
N ASN A 54 0.40 15.68 -4.15
CA ASN A 54 1.19 15.30 -5.32
C ASN A 54 1.61 13.82 -5.29
N LEU A 55 1.55 13.18 -4.10
CA LEU A 55 1.79 11.74 -3.98
C LEU A 55 0.48 10.98 -4.24
N PRO A 56 0.48 9.99 -5.14
CA PRO A 56 -0.68 9.16 -5.39
C PRO A 56 -0.97 8.25 -4.19
N PHE A 57 -2.22 7.80 -4.09
CA PHE A 57 -2.68 6.93 -3.00
C PHE A 57 -1.82 5.67 -2.85
N TRP A 58 -1.43 5.03 -3.95
CA TRP A 58 -0.62 3.81 -3.91
C TRP A 58 0.75 4.01 -3.23
N MET A 59 1.38 5.19 -3.37
CA MET A 59 2.65 5.47 -2.69
C MET A 59 2.46 5.61 -1.18
N THR A 60 1.45 6.36 -0.75
CA THR A 60 1.21 6.59 0.69
C THR A 60 0.71 5.35 1.40
N ALA A 61 -0.23 4.63 0.79
CA ALA A 61 -0.74 3.36 1.32
C ALA A 61 0.35 2.27 1.31
N GLY A 62 1.07 2.14 0.20
CA GLY A 62 2.14 1.15 0.06
C GLY A 62 3.27 1.35 1.06
N TRP A 63 3.66 2.60 1.31
CA TRP A 63 4.63 2.91 2.35
C TRP A 63 4.12 2.54 3.74
N GLY A 64 2.85 2.79 4.02
CA GLY A 64 2.21 2.36 5.26
C GLY A 64 2.28 0.84 5.45
N TYR A 65 1.88 0.08 4.43
CA TYR A 65 1.96 -1.39 4.43
C TYR A 65 3.39 -1.91 4.56
N TYR A 66 4.33 -1.31 3.84
CA TYR A 66 5.75 -1.69 3.92
C TYR A 66 6.31 -1.52 5.34
N VAL A 67 6.06 -0.38 5.98
CA VAL A 67 6.54 -0.12 7.34
C VAL A 67 5.86 -1.03 8.35
N GLU A 68 4.56 -1.24 8.23
CA GLU A 68 3.80 -2.18 9.07
C GLU A 68 4.39 -3.59 8.99
N HIS A 69 4.61 -4.09 7.77
CA HIS A 69 5.20 -5.41 7.56
C HIS A 69 6.63 -5.52 8.10
N ARG A 70 7.44 -4.48 7.93
CA ARG A 70 8.82 -4.49 8.47
C ARG A 70 8.88 -4.61 9.98
N ILE A 71 7.86 -4.09 10.69
CA ILE A 71 7.79 -4.10 12.15
C ILE A 71 7.12 -5.37 12.67
N PHE A 72 5.99 -5.76 12.09
CA PHE A 72 5.14 -6.81 12.65
C PHE A 72 5.20 -8.15 11.88
N ARG A 73 5.81 -8.20 10.69
CA ARG A 73 5.83 -9.36 9.79
C ARG A 73 4.42 -9.82 9.38
N LEU A 74 3.48 -8.91 9.39
CA LEU A 74 2.13 -9.10 8.90
C LEU A 74 1.60 -7.75 8.38
N CYS A 75 0.62 -7.80 7.49
CA CYS A 75 -0.14 -6.64 7.07
C CYS A 75 -1.60 -6.82 7.42
N ARG A 76 -2.25 -5.73 7.82
CA ARG A 76 -3.70 -5.65 7.89
C ARG A 76 -4.21 -4.99 6.63
N VAL A 77 -5.29 -5.50 6.07
CA VAL A 77 -5.95 -4.77 5.01
C VAL A 77 -6.63 -3.55 5.62
N HIS A 78 -6.13 -2.39 5.26
CA HIS A 78 -6.70 -1.10 5.65
C HIS A 78 -7.60 -0.58 4.52
N TYR A 79 -8.47 0.36 4.84
CA TYR A 79 -9.36 1.07 3.90
C TYR A 79 -10.53 0.26 3.35
N ILE A 80 -10.63 -1.05 3.59
CA ILE A 80 -11.69 -1.91 3.07
C ILE A 80 -12.64 -2.31 4.21
N ASP A 81 -13.93 -2.11 4.01
CA ASP A 81 -14.94 -2.73 4.86
C ASP A 81 -15.25 -4.14 4.35
N PHE A 82 -14.61 -5.13 4.95
CA PHE A 82 -14.75 -6.53 4.54
C PHE A 82 -16.19 -7.05 4.59
N LYS A 83 -17.02 -6.57 5.51
CA LYS A 83 -18.42 -7.00 5.56
C LYS A 83 -19.16 -6.60 4.29
N THR A 84 -18.96 -5.36 3.87
CA THR A 84 -19.56 -4.84 2.63
C THR A 84 -18.91 -5.45 1.40
N TYR A 85 -17.57 -5.61 1.40
CA TYR A 85 -16.84 -6.22 0.31
C TYR A 85 -17.31 -7.66 0.05
N TYR A 86 -17.31 -8.51 1.05
CA TYR A 86 -17.73 -9.91 0.89
C TYR A 86 -19.22 -10.10 0.66
N ALA A 87 -20.07 -9.18 1.12
CA ALA A 87 -21.49 -9.22 0.80
C ALA A 87 -21.77 -8.99 -0.68
N ASN A 88 -20.96 -8.15 -1.34
CA ASN A 88 -21.13 -7.77 -2.73
C ASN A 88 -20.35 -8.66 -3.72
N GLU A 89 -19.23 -9.24 -3.29
CA GLU A 89 -18.23 -9.89 -4.15
C GLU A 89 -18.18 -11.43 -3.97
N LYS A 90 -19.32 -12.09 -3.71
CA LYS A 90 -19.37 -13.55 -3.52
C LYS A 90 -18.75 -14.40 -4.65
N ALA A 91 -18.54 -13.81 -5.83
CA ALA A 91 -18.02 -14.52 -6.99
C ALA A 91 -16.48 -14.67 -6.97
N ASP A 92 -15.74 -13.69 -6.49
CA ASP A 92 -14.27 -13.72 -6.52
C ASP A 92 -13.67 -14.48 -5.34
N PHE A 93 -14.37 -14.56 -4.22
CA PHE A 93 -13.98 -15.35 -3.06
C PHE A 93 -13.84 -16.85 -3.37
N LYS A 94 -14.62 -17.36 -4.31
CA LYS A 94 -14.57 -18.76 -4.73
C LYS A 94 -13.28 -19.17 -5.46
N ARG A 95 -12.46 -18.22 -5.90
CA ARG A 95 -11.23 -18.50 -6.65
C ARG A 95 -10.00 -18.70 -5.78
N GLY A 96 -10.08 -18.53 -4.46
CA GLY A 96 -8.95 -18.72 -3.54
C GLY A 96 -7.77 -17.77 -3.80
N ALA A 97 -8.09 -16.57 -4.26
CA ALA A 97 -7.14 -15.57 -4.73
C ALA A 97 -7.30 -14.24 -4.00
N THR A 98 -7.70 -14.27 -2.73
CA THR A 98 -7.84 -13.05 -1.93
C THR A 98 -6.86 -13.10 -0.78
N LEU A 99 -6.19 -11.98 -0.54
CA LEU A 99 -5.36 -11.81 0.65
C LEU A 99 -6.26 -11.74 1.88
N GLU A 100 -5.89 -12.53 2.88
CA GLU A 100 -6.56 -12.47 4.18
C GLU A 100 -6.06 -11.25 4.97
N PRO A 101 -6.95 -10.60 5.74
CA PRO A 101 -6.52 -9.61 6.70
C PRO A 101 -5.65 -10.25 7.79
N ASN A 102 -4.63 -9.55 8.26
CA ASN A 102 -3.67 -10.00 9.28
C ASN A 102 -2.83 -11.21 8.85
N GLU A 103 -2.27 -11.18 7.67
CA GLU A 103 -1.46 -12.23 7.09
C GLU A 103 -0.05 -11.72 6.74
N ASP A 104 0.92 -12.64 6.68
CA ASP A 104 2.23 -12.38 6.09
C ASP A 104 2.13 -12.44 4.56
N TRP A 105 1.93 -11.29 3.93
CA TRP A 105 1.55 -11.16 2.53
C TRP A 105 2.55 -11.67 1.49
N PRO A 106 3.88 -11.64 1.71
CA PRO A 106 4.80 -12.18 0.70
C PRO A 106 4.50 -13.61 0.26
N GLY A 107 4.15 -14.50 1.19
CA GLY A 107 3.83 -15.89 0.87
C GLY A 107 2.61 -16.07 -0.05
N PRO A 108 1.44 -15.53 0.33
CA PRO A 108 0.25 -15.50 -0.51
C PRO A 108 0.45 -14.85 -1.86
N LEU A 109 1.11 -13.68 -1.92
CA LEU A 109 1.36 -12.96 -3.16
C LEU A 109 2.23 -13.75 -4.13
N LYS A 110 3.29 -14.44 -3.65
CA LYS A 110 4.06 -15.40 -4.48
C LYS A 110 3.19 -16.51 -5.08
N LYS A 111 2.26 -17.04 -4.29
CA LYS A 111 1.33 -18.08 -4.78
C LYS A 111 0.38 -17.53 -5.84
N MET A 112 -0.07 -16.29 -5.68
CA MET A 112 -0.91 -15.60 -6.65
C MET A 112 -0.17 -15.38 -7.96
N CYS A 113 1.06 -14.86 -7.92
CA CYS A 113 1.92 -14.69 -9.10
C CYS A 113 2.10 -16.00 -9.88
N LYS A 114 2.40 -17.11 -9.18
CA LYS A 114 2.55 -18.44 -9.80
C LYS A 114 1.27 -18.98 -10.45
N LYS A 115 0.11 -18.49 -10.04
CA LYS A 115 -1.20 -18.84 -10.62
C LYS A 115 -1.65 -17.85 -11.69
N ASP A 116 -0.77 -16.94 -12.08
CA ASP A 116 -1.06 -15.86 -13.03
C ASP A 116 -2.21 -14.92 -12.60
N ILE A 117 -2.40 -14.80 -11.27
CA ILE A 117 -3.33 -13.84 -10.68
C ILE A 117 -2.51 -12.60 -10.37
N ARG A 118 -2.46 -11.66 -11.32
CA ARG A 118 -1.59 -10.49 -11.28
C ARG A 118 -2.39 -9.20 -11.44
N GLU A 119 -1.96 -8.16 -10.75
CA GLU A 119 -2.44 -6.79 -10.96
C GLU A 119 -1.41 -6.04 -11.78
N THR A 120 -1.82 -5.38 -12.83
CA THR A 120 -0.90 -4.59 -13.66
C THR A 120 -0.42 -3.33 -12.94
N LEU A 121 0.71 -2.78 -13.36
CA LEU A 121 1.22 -1.50 -12.86
C LEU A 121 0.17 -0.40 -13.01
N GLU A 122 -0.53 -0.39 -14.14
CA GLU A 122 -1.61 0.55 -14.41
C GLU A 122 -2.74 0.46 -13.38
N THR A 123 -3.19 -0.76 -13.05
CA THR A 123 -4.23 -1.01 -12.04
C THR A 123 -3.80 -0.53 -10.65
N VAL A 124 -2.55 -0.82 -10.28
CA VAL A 124 -1.99 -0.41 -8.99
C VAL A 124 -1.84 1.11 -8.92
N CYS A 125 -1.33 1.75 -9.97
CA CYS A 125 -1.16 3.19 -10.00
C CYS A 125 -2.48 3.97 -10.01
N LYS A 126 -3.56 3.37 -10.51
CA LYS A 126 -4.91 3.95 -10.51
C LYS A 126 -5.75 3.58 -9.30
N ALA A 127 -5.22 2.79 -8.36
CA ALA A 127 -5.97 2.38 -7.18
C ALA A 127 -6.42 3.59 -6.35
N GLU A 128 -7.68 3.58 -5.96
CA GLU A 128 -8.30 4.61 -5.14
C GLU A 128 -8.92 4.01 -3.87
N ILE A 129 -8.96 4.78 -2.80
CA ILE A 129 -9.42 4.32 -1.48
C ILE A 129 -10.84 3.75 -1.49
N LEU A 130 -11.73 4.28 -2.35
CA LEU A 130 -13.15 3.87 -2.39
C LEU A 130 -13.39 2.59 -3.19
N THR A 131 -12.46 2.24 -4.08
CA THR A 131 -12.59 1.09 -4.99
C THR A 131 -11.52 0.02 -4.74
N LEU A 132 -10.73 0.20 -3.67
CA LEU A 132 -9.62 -0.68 -3.34
C LEU A 132 -10.09 -2.11 -3.05
N THR A 133 -9.42 -3.07 -3.66
CA THR A 133 -9.61 -4.50 -3.37
C THR A 133 -8.49 -5.03 -2.44
N PRO A 134 -8.70 -6.17 -1.76
CA PRO A 134 -7.63 -6.80 -0.99
C PRO A 134 -6.41 -7.15 -1.84
N ASN A 135 -6.62 -7.62 -3.07
CA ASN A 135 -5.53 -7.93 -4.00
C ASN A 135 -4.74 -6.68 -4.36
N GLN A 136 -5.42 -5.60 -4.75
CA GLN A 136 -4.76 -4.32 -5.02
C GLN A 136 -3.94 -3.83 -3.81
N SER A 137 -4.46 -3.98 -2.59
CA SER A 137 -3.70 -3.64 -1.37
C SER A 137 -2.39 -4.42 -1.29
N GLY A 138 -2.43 -5.73 -1.56
CA GLY A 138 -1.24 -6.57 -1.58
C GLY A 138 -0.26 -6.21 -2.68
N TYR A 139 -0.75 -5.91 -3.88
CA TYR A 139 0.11 -5.50 -4.98
C TYR A 139 0.69 -4.09 -4.79
N ILE A 140 -0.04 -3.17 -4.18
CA ILE A 140 0.48 -1.86 -3.71
C ILE A 140 1.64 -2.07 -2.72
N PHE A 141 1.47 -2.96 -1.74
CA PHE A 141 2.54 -3.34 -0.83
C PHE A 141 3.74 -3.93 -1.56
N ALA A 142 3.52 -4.92 -2.45
CA ALA A 142 4.58 -5.59 -3.19
C ALA A 142 5.35 -4.64 -4.11
N LEU A 143 4.66 -3.72 -4.80
CA LEU A 143 5.29 -2.70 -5.61
C LEU A 143 6.19 -1.80 -4.74
N THR A 144 5.66 -1.32 -3.62
CA THR A 144 6.48 -0.48 -2.72
C THR A 144 7.69 -1.25 -2.19
N TYR A 145 7.51 -2.52 -1.83
CA TYR A 145 8.62 -3.36 -1.36
C TYR A 145 9.71 -3.49 -2.42
N PHE A 146 9.34 -3.70 -3.69
CA PHE A 146 10.25 -3.71 -4.83
C PHE A 146 10.97 -2.37 -5.00
N LEU A 147 10.21 -1.26 -4.99
CA LEU A 147 10.72 0.09 -5.19
C LEU A 147 11.65 0.60 -4.06
N VAL A 148 11.71 -0.11 -2.92
CA VAL A 148 12.62 0.21 -1.81
C VAL A 148 13.49 -0.99 -1.41
N GLY A 149 13.58 -2.01 -2.26
CA GLY A 149 14.20 -3.30 -1.94
C GLY A 149 15.71 -3.26 -1.71
N ASN A 150 16.40 -2.23 -2.19
CA ASN A 150 17.85 -2.02 -2.01
C ASN A 150 18.18 -0.52 -1.94
N ASP A 151 19.44 -0.20 -1.64
CA ASP A 151 19.87 1.19 -1.42
C ASP A 151 19.71 2.08 -2.66
N GLU A 152 19.95 1.55 -3.86
CA GLU A 152 19.75 2.27 -5.13
C GLU A 152 18.27 2.58 -5.33
N ASN A 153 17.40 1.63 -5.13
CA ASN A 153 15.95 1.78 -5.25
C ASN A 153 15.40 2.75 -4.19
N ILE A 154 15.92 2.70 -2.96
CA ILE A 154 15.58 3.69 -1.92
C ILE A 154 15.94 5.11 -2.37
N ALA A 155 17.11 5.30 -3.01
CA ALA A 155 17.51 6.61 -3.52
C ALA A 155 16.56 7.09 -4.64
N LYS A 156 16.13 6.20 -5.55
CA LYS A 156 15.14 6.51 -6.58
C LYS A 156 13.77 6.85 -5.97
N TYR A 157 13.34 6.09 -4.95
CA TYR A 157 12.08 6.38 -4.23
C TYR A 157 12.11 7.77 -3.56
N ARG A 158 13.24 8.11 -2.92
CA ARG A 158 13.43 9.46 -2.35
C ARG A 158 13.37 10.54 -3.42
N LYS A 159 13.90 10.28 -4.63
CA LYS A 159 13.81 11.21 -5.75
C LYS A 159 12.36 11.43 -6.18
N LEU A 160 11.51 10.39 -6.22
CA LEU A 160 10.07 10.56 -6.46
C LEU A 160 9.41 11.47 -5.43
N VAL A 161 9.70 11.26 -4.14
CA VAL A 161 9.16 12.11 -3.06
C VAL A 161 9.64 13.56 -3.21
N GLU A 162 10.91 13.78 -3.61
CA GLU A 162 11.43 15.12 -3.83
C GLU A 162 10.79 15.80 -5.05
N ARG A 163 10.57 15.09 -6.15
CA ARG A 163 9.81 15.59 -7.32
C ARG A 163 8.41 16.04 -6.89
N ALA A 164 7.72 15.23 -6.07
CA ALA A 164 6.41 15.61 -5.51
C ALA A 164 6.48 16.88 -4.65
N ARG A 165 7.54 17.05 -3.85
CA ARG A 165 7.78 18.27 -3.05
C ARG A 165 7.97 19.51 -3.91
N GLN A 166 8.54 19.34 -5.08
CA GLN A 166 8.74 20.42 -6.07
C GLN A 166 7.46 20.73 -6.87
N GLY A 167 6.35 20.09 -6.56
CA GLY A 167 5.04 20.34 -7.16
C GLY A 167 4.70 19.41 -8.33
N GLU A 168 5.55 18.42 -8.64
CA GLU A 168 5.27 17.47 -9.71
C GLU A 168 4.28 16.41 -9.24
N THR A 169 3.25 16.13 -10.03
CA THR A 169 2.34 15.01 -9.77
C THR A 169 3.02 13.71 -10.14
N ILE A 170 3.13 12.79 -9.20
CA ILE A 170 3.77 11.50 -9.45
C ILE A 170 2.80 10.58 -10.19
N THR A 171 2.98 10.52 -11.48
CA THR A 171 2.27 9.62 -12.40
C THR A 171 3.06 8.34 -12.65
N LYS A 172 2.45 7.36 -13.31
CA LYS A 172 3.13 6.16 -13.77
C LYS A 172 4.35 6.47 -14.64
N SER A 173 4.24 7.44 -15.56
CA SER A 173 5.37 7.80 -16.41
C SER A 173 6.53 8.45 -15.63
N VAL A 174 6.22 9.21 -14.57
CA VAL A 174 7.24 9.77 -13.66
C VAL A 174 7.94 8.67 -12.88
N LEU A 175 7.20 7.62 -12.49
CA LEU A 175 7.77 6.44 -11.85
C LEU A 175 8.74 5.72 -12.81
N LEU A 176 8.31 5.38 -14.02
CA LEU A 176 9.13 4.72 -15.04
C LEU A 176 10.41 5.50 -15.31
N ASP A 177 10.29 6.80 -15.61
CA ASP A 177 11.43 7.69 -15.83
C ASP A 177 12.42 7.70 -14.65
N THR A 178 11.91 7.80 -13.43
CA THR A 178 12.77 7.86 -12.23
C THR A 178 13.53 6.56 -11.98
N TYR A 179 12.92 5.41 -12.30
CA TYR A 179 13.57 4.10 -12.14
C TYR A 179 14.36 3.66 -13.37
N GLY A 180 14.20 4.33 -14.51
CA GLY A 180 14.91 4.06 -15.75
C GLY A 180 14.31 2.93 -16.56
N TYR A 181 13.00 2.72 -16.46
CA TYR A 181 12.27 1.76 -17.29
C TYR A 181 11.73 2.41 -18.55
N GLU A 182 11.80 1.69 -19.65
CA GLU A 182 11.31 2.16 -20.95
C GLU A 182 9.77 2.13 -21.01
N ASP A 183 9.16 1.11 -20.41
CA ASP A 183 7.71 0.91 -20.40
C ASP A 183 7.23 0.12 -19.16
N ASP A 184 5.92 -0.11 -19.11
CA ASP A 184 5.26 -0.85 -18.04
C ASP A 184 5.71 -2.31 -18.02
N ASP A 185 5.86 -2.95 -19.18
CA ASP A 185 6.18 -4.36 -19.29
C ASP A 185 7.57 -4.66 -18.71
N ALA A 186 8.54 -3.78 -18.95
CA ALA A 186 9.89 -3.90 -18.41
C ALA A 186 9.88 -3.79 -16.86
N LEU A 187 9.15 -2.83 -16.30
CA LEU A 187 9.04 -2.70 -14.85
C LEU A 187 8.28 -3.88 -14.25
N GLU A 188 7.17 -4.31 -14.85
CA GLU A 188 6.37 -5.43 -14.39
C GLU A 188 7.16 -6.74 -14.39
N ALA A 189 8.00 -6.97 -15.41
CA ALA A 189 8.85 -8.15 -15.46
C ALA A 189 9.79 -8.22 -14.25
N ASP A 190 10.55 -7.15 -13.99
CA ASP A 190 11.47 -7.08 -12.85
C ASP A 190 10.73 -7.16 -11.51
N TRP A 191 9.57 -6.50 -11.40
CA TRP A 191 8.75 -6.53 -10.19
C TRP A 191 8.23 -7.95 -9.89
N TYR A 192 7.72 -8.67 -10.89
CA TYR A 192 7.26 -10.04 -10.69
C TYR A 192 8.41 -11.01 -10.43
N GLU A 193 9.56 -10.84 -11.08
CA GLU A 193 10.77 -11.62 -10.76
C GLU A 193 11.19 -11.39 -9.29
N PHE A 194 11.18 -10.13 -8.84
CA PHE A 194 11.42 -9.81 -7.43
C PHE A 194 10.41 -10.49 -6.51
N MET A 195 9.10 -10.45 -6.82
CA MET A 195 8.08 -11.10 -6.01
C MET A 195 8.28 -12.62 -5.91
N GLU A 196 8.85 -13.28 -6.91
CA GLU A 196 9.16 -14.71 -6.89
C GLU A 196 10.48 -15.02 -6.19
N SER A 197 11.32 -14.04 -5.99
CA SER A 197 12.64 -14.18 -5.38
C SER A 197 12.59 -14.48 -3.88
N ARG A 198 13.76 -14.77 -3.27
CA ARG A 198 13.89 -14.97 -1.82
C ARG A 198 13.90 -13.66 -1.04
N ASP A 199 14.12 -12.54 -1.70
CA ASP A 199 14.26 -11.22 -1.07
C ASP A 199 12.89 -10.62 -0.70
N PHE A 200 11.84 -11.02 -1.39
CA PHE A 200 10.46 -10.71 -1.05
C PHE A 200 9.96 -11.61 0.09
N ARG A 201 10.17 -11.17 1.35
CA ARG A 201 9.86 -11.93 2.56
C ARG A 201 9.54 -11.02 3.76
#